data_4e790f3dee6c3adf66a119f338cc12cd
#
_entry.id   4e790f3dee6c3adf66a119f338cc12cd
#
_cell.length_a   1.000
_cell.length_b   1.000
_cell.length_c   1.000
_cell.angle_alpha   90.00
_cell.angle_beta   90.00
_cell.angle_gamma   90.00
#
_symmetry.space_group_name_H-M   'P 1'
#
loop_
_entity.id
_entity.type
_entity.pdbx_description
1 polymer ?
#
loop_
_entity_poly.entity_id
_entity_poly.type
_entity_poly.pdbx_seq_one_letter_code
_entity_poly.pdbx_strand_id
1 'polypeptide(L)'
;MASVVLVTGVSRYLGGLLARRLSADPSVDRVVGVDVIPPAHDISGVEFVRADIRNPMIARVIESAGVDTVVHMNVIATPTFAGGRTPQKEINVIGTMQLLAACQKSTTVRRLVVKSSAAVYGSTPRDPAMFTEAMEPRRAPRSGYAKDVAEIESYVRGFARRRPDVKVTLPRPRDRMALN
;
A
#
# COMPACT_ATOMS: atom_id res chain seq x y z
N MET A 1 -17.79 10.16 -14.00
CA MET A 1 -16.89 10.87 -13.06
C MET A 1 -15.49 10.48 -13.43
N ALA A 2 -14.57 11.43 -13.44
CA ALA A 2 -13.16 11.17 -13.75
C ALA A 2 -12.59 10.16 -12.74
N SER A 3 -11.87 9.13 -13.24
CA SER A 3 -11.21 8.13 -12.40
C SER A 3 -9.78 8.59 -12.11
N VAL A 4 -9.54 9.07 -10.89
CA VAL A 4 -8.22 9.55 -10.46
C VAL A 4 -7.63 8.57 -9.46
N VAL A 5 -6.54 7.90 -9.85
CA VAL A 5 -5.88 6.88 -9.03
C VAL A 5 -4.58 7.43 -8.44
N LEU A 6 -4.42 7.33 -7.12
CA LEU A 6 -3.16 7.59 -6.45
C LEU A 6 -2.45 6.27 -6.14
N VAL A 7 -1.20 6.14 -6.55
CA VAL A 7 -0.36 4.97 -6.28
C VAL A 7 0.83 5.40 -5.44
N THR A 8 1.02 4.81 -4.25
CA THR A 8 2.21 5.05 -3.42
C THR A 8 3.29 4.01 -3.70
N GLY A 9 4.56 4.38 -3.54
CA GLY A 9 5.68 3.46 -3.73
C GLY A 9 6.06 3.27 -5.21
N VAL A 10 5.84 4.30 -6.03
CA VAL A 10 6.09 4.23 -7.49
C VAL A 10 7.56 4.18 -7.88
N SER A 11 8.48 4.53 -6.97
CA SER A 11 9.92 4.36 -7.19
C SER A 11 10.38 2.91 -7.09
N ARG A 12 9.52 2.03 -6.57
CA ARG A 12 9.75 0.58 -6.54
C ARG A 12 9.15 -0.08 -7.76
N TYR A 13 9.78 -1.18 -8.19
CA TYR A 13 9.42 -1.87 -9.42
C TYR A 13 7.91 -2.16 -9.54
N LEU A 14 7.31 -2.83 -8.54
CA LEU A 14 5.88 -3.19 -8.61
C LEU A 14 4.95 -1.98 -8.60
N GLY A 15 5.25 -0.97 -7.77
CA GLY A 15 4.45 0.25 -7.69
C GLY A 15 4.51 1.05 -8.99
N GLY A 16 5.70 1.21 -9.55
CA GLY A 16 5.89 1.90 -10.83
C GLY A 16 5.28 1.16 -12.02
N LEU A 17 5.46 -0.18 -12.09
CA LEU A 17 4.83 -1.00 -13.11
C LEU A 17 3.31 -0.92 -13.07
N LEU A 18 2.73 -0.97 -11.87
CA LEU A 18 1.28 -0.83 -11.68
C LEU A 18 0.80 0.55 -12.10
N ALA A 19 1.47 1.62 -11.65
CA ALA A 19 1.11 2.98 -12.00
C ALA A 19 1.13 3.21 -13.52
N ARG A 20 2.17 2.72 -14.20
CA ARG A 20 2.27 2.77 -15.67
C ARG A 20 1.17 1.97 -16.38
N ARG A 21 0.80 0.80 -15.85
CA ARG A 21 -0.32 0.02 -16.43
C ARG A 21 -1.66 0.73 -16.25
N LEU A 22 -1.88 1.33 -15.09
CA LEU A 22 -3.09 2.10 -14.83
C LEU A 22 -3.16 3.36 -15.71
N SER A 23 -2.04 4.03 -15.98
CA SER A 23 -2.03 5.20 -16.85
C SER A 23 -2.31 4.87 -18.33
N ALA A 24 -2.10 3.62 -18.72
CA ALA A 24 -2.44 3.12 -20.07
C ALA A 24 -3.88 2.56 -20.15
N ASP A 25 -4.60 2.45 -19.04
CA ASP A 25 -5.97 1.94 -19.01
C ASP A 25 -6.96 3.06 -19.37
N PRO A 26 -7.76 2.90 -20.44
CA PRO A 26 -8.70 3.93 -20.89
C PRO A 26 -9.82 4.22 -19.87
N SER A 27 -10.02 3.39 -18.86
CA SER A 27 -10.97 3.62 -17.77
C SER A 27 -10.41 4.51 -16.64
N VAL A 28 -9.11 4.85 -16.70
CA VAL A 28 -8.41 5.69 -15.73
C VAL A 28 -8.03 7.02 -16.40
N ASP A 29 -8.60 8.11 -15.91
CA ASP A 29 -8.34 9.43 -16.50
C ASP A 29 -7.00 10.03 -16.07
N ARG A 30 -6.55 9.70 -14.84
CA ARG A 30 -5.33 10.28 -14.27
C ARG A 30 -4.72 9.37 -13.21
N VAL A 31 -3.40 9.22 -13.25
CA VAL A 31 -2.63 8.49 -12.22
C VAL A 31 -1.63 9.42 -11.56
N VAL A 32 -1.71 9.52 -10.25
CA VAL A 32 -0.78 10.28 -9.39
C VAL A 32 0.12 9.28 -8.67
N GLY A 33 1.41 9.30 -8.99
CA GLY A 33 2.43 8.45 -8.36
C GLY A 33 3.13 9.18 -7.22
N VAL A 34 3.14 8.61 -6.02
CA VAL A 34 3.73 9.24 -4.83
C VAL A 34 4.90 8.42 -4.30
N ASP A 35 6.04 9.07 -4.11
CA ASP A 35 7.20 8.52 -3.40
C ASP A 35 8.12 9.64 -2.89
N VAL A 36 9.08 9.28 -2.03
CA VAL A 36 10.10 10.23 -1.49
C VAL A 36 11.23 10.49 -2.47
N ILE A 37 11.49 9.57 -3.38
CA ILE A 37 12.48 9.69 -4.45
C ILE A 37 11.81 9.47 -5.81
N PRO A 38 12.29 10.11 -6.88
CA PRO A 38 11.75 9.85 -8.21
C PRO A 38 12.06 8.41 -8.65
N PRO A 39 11.17 7.79 -9.45
CA PRO A 39 11.43 6.49 -10.03
C PRO A 39 12.65 6.51 -10.96
N ALA A 40 13.50 5.49 -10.85
CA ALA A 40 14.63 5.28 -11.77
C ALA A 40 14.22 4.58 -13.09
N HIS A 41 12.98 4.13 -13.17
CA HIS A 41 12.41 3.45 -14.34
C HIS A 41 11.29 4.30 -14.96
N ASP A 42 10.94 3.99 -16.19
CA ASP A 42 9.90 4.70 -16.92
C ASP A 42 8.52 4.50 -16.26
N ILE A 43 7.87 5.62 -15.95
CA ILE A 43 6.48 5.71 -15.48
C ILE A 43 5.67 6.67 -16.36
N SER A 44 5.85 6.59 -17.68
CA SER A 44 5.15 7.45 -18.65
C SER A 44 3.64 7.49 -18.39
N GLY A 45 3.06 8.68 -18.50
CA GLY A 45 1.64 8.91 -18.23
C GLY A 45 1.27 9.02 -16.75
N VAL A 46 2.23 8.89 -15.83
CA VAL A 46 2.02 9.05 -14.39
C VAL A 46 2.52 10.42 -13.94
N GLU A 47 1.67 11.19 -13.26
CA GLU A 47 2.07 12.43 -12.61
C GLU A 47 2.82 12.12 -11.31
N PHE A 48 4.12 12.38 -11.27
CA PHE A 48 4.93 12.12 -10.08
C PHE A 48 4.84 13.28 -9.09
N VAL A 49 4.46 12.95 -7.85
CA VAL A 49 4.45 13.87 -6.71
C VAL A 49 5.44 13.38 -5.67
N ARG A 50 6.45 14.19 -5.40
CA ARG A 50 7.43 13.89 -4.34
C ARG A 50 6.80 14.17 -2.98
N ALA A 51 6.43 13.13 -2.24
CA ALA A 51 5.88 13.26 -0.89
C ALA A 51 6.20 12.02 -0.03
N ASP A 52 6.37 12.25 1.26
CA ASP A 52 6.51 11.20 2.26
C ASP A 52 5.12 10.87 2.84
N ILE A 53 4.67 9.64 2.70
CA ILE A 53 3.36 9.19 3.21
C ILE A 53 3.26 9.27 4.74
N ARG A 54 4.38 9.38 5.46
CA ARG A 54 4.42 9.63 6.90
C ARG A 54 4.03 11.06 7.26
N ASN A 55 4.06 11.97 6.28
CA ASN A 55 3.72 13.36 6.46
C ASN A 55 2.23 13.59 6.19
N PRO A 56 1.50 14.33 7.08
CA PRO A 56 0.10 14.69 6.86
C PRO A 56 -0.20 15.41 5.55
N MET A 57 0.82 15.95 4.86
CA MET A 57 0.70 16.55 3.53
C MET A 57 0.07 15.63 2.49
N ILE A 58 0.13 14.30 2.67
CA ILE A 58 -0.53 13.35 1.76
C ILE A 58 -2.05 13.61 1.64
N ALA A 59 -2.68 14.15 2.67
CA ALA A 59 -4.09 14.53 2.63
C ALA A 59 -4.35 15.63 1.59
N ARG A 60 -3.45 16.62 1.50
CA ARG A 60 -3.54 17.68 0.48
C ARG A 60 -3.38 17.16 -0.94
N VAL A 61 -2.48 16.18 -1.14
CA VAL A 61 -2.30 15.53 -2.45
C VAL A 61 -3.59 14.83 -2.87
N ILE A 62 -4.21 14.05 -1.96
CA ILE A 62 -5.47 13.35 -2.22
C ILE A 62 -6.58 14.33 -2.57
N GLU A 63 -6.72 15.40 -1.80
CA GLU A 63 -7.78 16.40 -1.96
C GLU A 63 -7.59 17.22 -3.23
N SER A 64 -6.40 17.82 -3.44
CA SER A 64 -6.11 18.68 -4.58
C SER A 64 -6.18 17.98 -5.93
N ALA A 65 -5.83 16.68 -5.96
CA ALA A 65 -5.92 15.87 -7.16
C ALA A 65 -7.32 15.28 -7.39
N GLY A 66 -8.23 15.36 -6.41
CA GLY A 66 -9.56 14.75 -6.51
C GLY A 66 -9.52 13.23 -6.57
N VAL A 67 -8.62 12.61 -5.83
CA VAL A 67 -8.38 11.15 -5.85
C VAL A 67 -9.63 10.39 -5.41
N ASP A 68 -10.12 9.47 -6.24
CA ASP A 68 -11.21 8.55 -5.90
C ASP A 68 -10.71 7.15 -5.48
N THR A 69 -9.55 6.76 -5.97
CA THR A 69 -8.95 5.43 -5.71
C THR A 69 -7.53 5.57 -5.20
N VAL A 70 -7.25 4.96 -4.05
CA VAL A 70 -5.89 4.91 -3.47
C VAL A 70 -5.37 3.48 -3.53
N VAL A 71 -4.18 3.32 -4.12
CA VAL A 71 -3.45 2.04 -4.18
C VAL A 71 -2.14 2.17 -3.41
N HIS A 72 -2.11 1.62 -2.22
CA HIS A 72 -0.96 1.67 -1.33
C HIS A 72 -0.02 0.49 -1.59
N MET A 73 1.06 0.75 -2.35
CA MET A 73 2.09 -0.24 -2.68
C MET A 73 3.37 -0.11 -1.84
N ASN A 74 3.51 0.97 -1.07
CA ASN A 74 4.72 1.26 -0.28
C ASN A 74 4.79 0.48 1.03
N VAL A 75 4.50 -0.83 0.99
CA VAL A 75 4.71 -1.78 2.08
C VAL A 75 5.96 -2.59 1.78
N ILE A 76 7.05 -2.30 2.52
CA ILE A 76 8.42 -2.73 2.23
C ILE A 76 8.72 -4.01 3.00
N ALA A 77 9.04 -5.10 2.27
CA ALA A 77 9.36 -6.39 2.88
C ALA A 77 10.82 -6.49 3.38
N THR A 78 11.77 -5.87 2.68
CA THR A 78 13.21 -5.99 2.95
C THR A 78 13.75 -4.75 3.66
N PRO A 79 14.31 -4.87 4.88
CA PRO A 79 14.79 -3.72 5.67
C PRO A 79 15.85 -2.88 4.96
N THR A 80 16.74 -3.49 4.20
CA THR A 80 17.81 -2.79 3.45
C THR A 80 17.27 -1.75 2.47
N PHE A 81 16.10 -2.01 1.89
CA PHE A 81 15.44 -1.06 0.99
C PHE A 81 14.81 0.15 1.70
N ALA A 82 14.73 0.11 3.01
CA ALA A 82 14.23 1.21 3.83
C ALA A 82 15.36 1.90 4.63
N GLY A 83 16.61 1.44 4.51
CA GLY A 83 17.72 1.94 5.34
C GLY A 83 17.79 1.28 6.72
N GLY A 84 17.17 0.11 6.89
CA GLY A 84 17.16 -0.67 8.13
C GLY A 84 15.77 -1.00 8.67
N ARG A 85 15.73 -1.71 9.79
CA ARG A 85 14.46 -2.23 10.38
C ARG A 85 13.57 -1.11 10.96
N THR A 86 14.15 -0.14 11.64
CA THR A 86 13.39 0.96 12.24
C THR A 86 12.72 1.84 11.18
N PRO A 87 13.45 2.38 10.18
CA PRO A 87 12.83 3.09 9.08
C PRO A 87 11.81 2.25 8.31
N GLN A 88 12.06 0.95 8.12
CA GLN A 88 11.10 0.05 7.49
C GLN A 88 9.75 0.03 8.25
N LYS A 89 9.79 -0.13 9.57
CA LYS A 89 8.60 -0.12 10.40
C LYS A 89 7.87 1.22 10.34
N GLU A 90 8.61 2.31 10.39
CA GLU A 90 8.04 3.66 10.29
C GLU A 90 7.31 3.87 8.96
N ILE A 91 7.94 3.51 7.84
CA ILE A 91 7.31 3.61 6.52
C ILE A 91 6.08 2.70 6.45
N ASN A 92 6.21 1.45 6.87
CA ASN A 92 5.13 0.47 6.77
C ASN A 92 3.96 0.83 7.68
N VAL A 93 4.20 1.07 8.95
CA VAL A 93 3.15 1.22 9.95
C VAL A 93 2.68 2.68 10.04
N ILE A 94 3.60 3.61 10.32
CA ILE A 94 3.23 5.02 10.49
C ILE A 94 2.78 5.63 9.15
N GLY A 95 3.49 5.31 8.06
CA GLY A 95 3.10 5.76 6.72
C GLY A 95 1.69 5.28 6.34
N THR A 96 1.36 4.01 6.60
CA THR A 96 0.02 3.49 6.35
C THR A 96 -1.02 4.18 7.23
N MET A 97 -0.73 4.39 8.52
CA MET A 97 -1.65 5.10 9.42
C MET A 97 -1.96 6.52 8.92
N GLN A 98 -0.96 7.27 8.49
CA GLN A 98 -1.14 8.63 7.96
C GLN A 98 -1.94 8.61 6.66
N LEU A 99 -1.66 7.68 5.76
CA LEU A 99 -2.43 7.51 4.54
C LEU A 99 -3.90 7.17 4.82
N LEU A 100 -4.17 6.25 5.75
CA LEU A 100 -5.52 5.91 6.18
C LEU A 100 -6.23 7.11 6.82
N ALA A 101 -5.54 7.90 7.62
CA ALA A 101 -6.10 9.13 8.21
C ALA A 101 -6.46 10.17 7.13
N ALA A 102 -5.63 10.29 6.09
CA ALA A 102 -5.93 11.15 4.94
C ALA A 102 -7.17 10.64 4.17
N CYS A 103 -7.25 9.35 3.88
CA CYS A 103 -8.42 8.72 3.27
C CYS A 103 -9.68 8.84 4.13
N GLN A 104 -9.54 8.78 5.46
CA GLN A 104 -10.66 8.93 6.40
C GLN A 104 -11.33 10.30 6.31
N LYS A 105 -10.54 11.36 6.09
CA LYS A 105 -11.00 12.74 5.95
C LYS A 105 -11.50 13.09 4.55
N SER A 106 -11.04 12.36 3.54
CA SER A 106 -11.37 12.64 2.14
C SER A 106 -12.84 12.39 1.84
N THR A 107 -13.44 13.31 1.08
CA THR A 107 -14.81 13.19 0.56
C THR A 107 -14.86 12.56 -0.83
N THR A 108 -13.73 12.40 -1.50
CA THR A 108 -13.64 11.87 -2.87
C THR A 108 -13.27 10.39 -2.92
N VAL A 109 -12.46 9.90 -1.97
CA VAL A 109 -12.01 8.50 -1.95
C VAL A 109 -13.19 7.53 -1.78
N ARG A 110 -13.28 6.59 -2.73
CA ARG A 110 -14.30 5.53 -2.80
C ARG A 110 -13.70 4.12 -2.81
N ARG A 111 -12.42 4.00 -3.16
CA ARG A 111 -11.71 2.71 -3.21
C ARG A 111 -10.35 2.84 -2.55
N LEU A 112 -10.00 1.82 -1.78
CA LEU A 112 -8.70 1.69 -1.14
C LEU A 112 -8.16 0.28 -1.34
N VAL A 113 -7.01 0.17 -1.98
CA VAL A 113 -6.27 -1.09 -2.11
C VAL A 113 -4.99 -0.95 -1.31
N VAL A 114 -4.75 -1.86 -0.36
CA VAL A 114 -3.52 -1.86 0.44
C VAL A 114 -2.80 -3.18 0.24
N LYS A 115 -1.58 -3.12 -0.30
CA LYS A 115 -0.73 -4.30 -0.44
C LYS A 115 -0.43 -4.88 0.93
N SER A 116 -0.86 -6.12 1.15
CA SER A 116 -0.52 -6.95 2.28
C SER A 116 0.51 -8.00 1.86
N SER A 117 0.65 -9.07 2.61
CA SER A 117 1.53 -10.21 2.30
C SER A 117 1.02 -11.50 2.93
N ALA A 118 1.27 -12.62 2.29
CA ALA A 118 1.04 -13.94 2.88
C ALA A 118 1.89 -14.19 4.15
N ALA A 119 2.88 -13.35 4.45
CA ALA A 119 3.64 -13.39 5.69
C ALA A 119 2.78 -13.28 6.96
N VAL A 120 1.54 -12.73 6.86
CA VAL A 120 0.59 -12.68 7.98
C VAL A 120 0.22 -14.05 8.51
N TYR A 121 0.27 -15.09 7.68
CA TYR A 121 -0.06 -16.46 8.07
C TYR A 121 1.04 -17.18 8.85
N GLY A 122 2.24 -16.58 8.92
CA GLY A 122 3.41 -17.18 9.55
C GLY A 122 4.29 -17.96 8.56
N SER A 123 5.44 -18.41 9.07
CA SER A 123 6.44 -19.15 8.30
C SER A 123 7.11 -20.25 9.13
N THR A 124 6.47 -20.72 10.21
CA THR A 124 7.01 -21.79 11.04
C THR A 124 6.57 -23.15 10.51
N PRO A 125 7.26 -24.25 10.86
CA PRO A 125 6.86 -25.61 10.47
C PRO A 125 5.46 -26.03 10.98
N ARG A 126 4.90 -25.25 11.91
CA ARG A 126 3.56 -25.48 12.48
C ARG A 126 2.46 -24.70 11.74
N ASP A 127 2.86 -23.79 10.87
CA ASP A 127 1.92 -23.02 10.06
C ASP A 127 1.49 -23.84 8.83
N PRO A 128 0.29 -23.61 8.28
CA PRO A 128 -0.16 -24.34 7.10
C PRO A 128 0.77 -24.13 5.90
N ALA A 129 1.02 -25.18 5.12
CA ALA A 129 1.81 -25.08 3.89
C ALA A 129 1.02 -24.36 2.75
N MET A 130 -0.30 -24.39 2.83
CA MET A 130 -1.21 -23.71 1.89
C MET A 130 -2.19 -22.86 2.67
N PHE A 131 -2.50 -21.69 2.12
CA PHE A 131 -3.43 -20.73 2.69
C PHE A 131 -4.56 -20.44 1.71
N THR A 132 -5.75 -20.27 2.24
CA THR A 132 -6.91 -19.73 1.52
C THR A 132 -7.24 -18.34 2.04
N GLU A 133 -7.98 -17.56 1.28
CA GLU A 133 -8.39 -16.20 1.68
C GLU A 133 -9.25 -16.17 2.95
N ALA A 134 -10.01 -17.25 3.20
CA ALA A 134 -10.86 -17.41 4.39
C ALA A 134 -10.08 -17.80 5.65
N MET A 135 -8.80 -18.16 5.52
CA MET A 135 -8.00 -18.56 6.69
C MET A 135 -7.50 -17.34 7.46
N GLU A 136 -7.53 -17.45 8.77
CA GLU A 136 -6.86 -16.51 9.66
C GLU A 136 -5.53 -17.10 10.17
N PRO A 137 -4.55 -16.24 10.51
CA PRO A 137 -3.30 -16.69 11.11
C PRO A 137 -3.59 -17.42 12.44
N ARG A 138 -3.03 -18.61 12.61
CA ARG A 138 -3.16 -19.35 13.89
C ARG A 138 -2.59 -18.59 15.08
N ARG A 139 -1.58 -17.77 14.86
CA ARG A 139 -0.96 -16.89 15.85
C ARG A 139 -0.59 -15.58 15.21
N ALA A 140 -0.81 -14.47 15.92
CA ALA A 140 -0.34 -13.17 15.48
C ALA A 140 1.19 -13.15 15.38
N PRO A 141 1.77 -12.70 14.26
CA PRO A 141 3.22 -12.55 14.12
C PRO A 141 3.78 -11.60 15.20
N ARG A 142 4.90 -12.01 15.84
CA ARG A 142 5.45 -11.27 16.99
C ARG A 142 6.60 -10.34 16.62
N SER A 143 7.19 -10.46 15.45
CA SER A 143 8.36 -9.69 15.03
C SER A 143 8.45 -9.51 13.53
N GLY A 144 9.37 -8.65 13.10
CA GLY A 144 9.75 -8.46 11.71
C GLY A 144 8.63 -7.90 10.83
N TYR A 145 8.79 -8.10 9.54
CA TYR A 145 7.86 -7.66 8.50
C TYR A 145 6.45 -8.26 8.66
N ALA A 146 6.35 -9.53 9.03
CA ALA A 146 5.06 -10.18 9.25
C ALA A 146 4.22 -9.49 10.33
N LYS A 147 4.87 -9.01 11.42
CA LYS A 147 4.20 -8.20 12.45
C LYS A 147 3.72 -6.88 11.90
N ASP A 148 4.55 -6.18 11.10
CA ASP A 148 4.14 -4.89 10.50
C ASP A 148 2.91 -5.07 9.61
N VAL A 149 2.90 -6.12 8.77
CA VAL A 149 1.79 -6.38 7.86
C VAL A 149 0.50 -6.74 8.63
N ALA A 150 0.60 -7.54 9.69
CA ALA A 150 -0.54 -7.85 10.55
C ALA A 150 -1.10 -6.59 11.23
N GLU A 151 -0.23 -5.68 11.66
CA GLU A 151 -0.58 -4.40 12.24
C GLU A 151 -1.27 -3.48 11.22
N ILE A 152 -0.72 -3.40 10.00
CA ILE A 152 -1.33 -2.69 8.86
C ILE A 152 -2.75 -3.22 8.58
N GLU A 153 -2.92 -4.53 8.47
CA GLU A 153 -4.25 -5.12 8.23
C GLU A 153 -5.25 -4.80 9.35
N SER A 154 -4.78 -4.73 10.60
CA SER A 154 -5.62 -4.32 11.72
C SER A 154 -6.12 -2.87 11.56
N TYR A 155 -5.23 -1.94 11.17
CA TYR A 155 -5.60 -0.55 10.90
C TYR A 155 -6.55 -0.43 9.70
N VAL A 156 -6.31 -1.18 8.64
CA VAL A 156 -7.18 -1.19 7.45
C VAL A 156 -8.56 -1.72 7.79
N ARG A 157 -8.68 -2.79 8.60
CA ARG A 157 -9.96 -3.28 9.10
C ARG A 157 -10.68 -2.23 9.96
N GLY A 158 -9.93 -1.51 10.80
CA GLY A 158 -10.45 -0.39 11.57
C GLY A 158 -10.98 0.74 10.69
N PHE A 159 -10.26 1.08 9.62
CA PHE A 159 -10.68 2.05 8.62
C PHE A 159 -11.97 1.61 7.90
N ALA A 160 -12.04 0.37 7.41
CA ALA A 160 -13.20 -0.16 6.71
C ALA A 160 -14.49 -0.09 7.56
N ARG A 161 -14.39 -0.31 8.87
CA ARG A 161 -15.54 -0.16 9.78
C ARG A 161 -16.01 1.29 9.93
N ARG A 162 -15.09 2.27 9.86
CA ARG A 162 -15.42 3.70 9.99
C ARG A 162 -15.85 4.34 8.68
N ARG A 163 -15.44 3.75 7.54
CA ARG A 163 -15.75 4.21 6.18
C ARG A 163 -16.37 3.07 5.38
N PRO A 164 -17.62 2.65 5.73
CA PRO A 164 -18.31 1.57 5.01
C PRO A 164 -18.68 1.97 3.57
N ASP A 165 -18.61 3.25 3.25
CA ASP A 165 -18.79 3.82 1.91
C ASP A 165 -17.57 3.61 1.00
N VAL A 166 -16.41 3.24 1.56
CA VAL A 166 -15.17 2.99 0.81
C VAL A 166 -14.97 1.49 0.62
N LYS A 167 -14.87 1.05 -0.64
CA LYS A 167 -14.54 -0.34 -0.97
C LYS A 167 -13.05 -0.59 -0.66
N VAL A 168 -12.77 -1.50 0.28
CA VAL A 168 -11.41 -1.84 0.71
C VAL A 168 -11.01 -3.21 0.19
N THR A 169 -9.80 -3.31 -0.36
CA THR A 169 -9.19 -4.56 -0.83
C THR A 169 -7.79 -4.75 -0.26
N LEU A 170 -7.51 -5.94 0.26
CA LEU A 170 -6.23 -6.34 0.87
C LEU A 170 -5.64 -7.53 0.08
N PRO A 171 -4.95 -7.31 -1.05
CA PRO A 171 -4.25 -8.39 -1.72
C PRO A 171 -3.07 -8.88 -0.86
N ARG A 172 -2.96 -10.20 -0.70
CA ARG A 172 -1.90 -10.88 0.05
C ARG A 172 -1.01 -11.68 -0.90
N PRO A 173 -0.18 -11.03 -1.73
CA PRO A 173 0.72 -11.76 -2.60
C PRO A 173 1.68 -12.60 -1.78
N ARG A 174 2.08 -13.76 -2.32
CA ARG A 174 3.19 -14.53 -1.79
C ARG A 174 4.47 -13.79 -2.18
N ASP A 175 5.25 -13.38 -1.20
CA ASP A 175 6.58 -12.82 -1.46
C ASP A 175 7.46 -13.96 -2.01
N ARG A 176 7.63 -14.02 -3.33
CA ARG A 176 8.66 -14.86 -3.93
C ARG A 176 9.99 -14.21 -3.61
N MET A 177 10.78 -14.84 -2.76
CA MET A 177 12.22 -14.60 -2.80
C MET A 177 12.66 -15.00 -4.21
N ALA A 178 13.17 -14.05 -4.97
CA ALA A 178 13.91 -14.36 -6.17
C ALA A 178 15.13 -15.17 -5.70
N LEU A 179 15.08 -16.47 -5.91
CA LEU A 179 16.28 -17.29 -5.90
C LEU A 179 17.01 -16.91 -7.19
N ASN A 180 18.02 -16.05 -7.06
CA ASN A 180 19.08 -15.90 -8.06
C ASN A 180 19.98 -17.12 -8.02
#